data_87c084a13dcde2718c13e5f04704eeea
#
_entry.id   87c084a13dcde2718c13e5f04704eeea
#
_cell.length_a   1.000
_cell.length_b   1.000
_cell.length_c   1.000
_cell.angle_alpha   90.00
_cell.angle_beta   90.00
_cell.angle_gamma   90.00
#
_symmetry.space_group_name_H-M   'P 1'
#
loop_
_entity.id
_entity.type
_entity.pdbx_description
1 polymer ?
#
loop_
_entity_poly.entity_id
_entity_poly.type
_entity_poly.pdbx_seq_one_letter_code
_entity_poly.pdbx_strand_id
1 'polypeptide(L)' 'MAEKLKRIEIGIIGSNKVAHTLPMSEEEAELWYQSFWGSVEHGATVRLPEMRLMVPAHAVAWIEIVDYNEGETN' A
#
# COMPACT_ATOMS: atom_id res chain seq x y z
N MET A 1 -5.74 -25.44 -1.56
CA MET A 1 -4.60 -24.64 -1.17
C MET A 1 -4.98 -23.18 -1.07
N ALA A 2 -4.65 -22.56 0.02
CA ALA A 2 -4.98 -21.15 0.18
C ALA A 2 -4.09 -20.30 -0.72
N GLU A 3 -4.70 -19.35 -1.40
CA GLU A 3 -3.96 -18.39 -2.19
C GLU A 3 -3.21 -17.44 -1.27
N LYS A 4 -1.98 -17.14 -1.62
CA LYS A 4 -1.20 -16.16 -0.87
C LYS A 4 -1.68 -14.77 -1.18
N LEU A 5 -2.03 -14.05 -0.16
CA LEU A 5 -2.47 -12.67 -0.31
C LEU A 5 -1.33 -11.72 -0.01
N LYS A 6 -1.42 -10.56 -0.59
CA LYS A 6 -0.45 -9.48 -0.40
C LYS A 6 -1.19 -8.22 0.03
N ARG A 7 -0.48 -7.30 0.61
CA ARG A 7 -0.99 -5.96 0.80
C ARG A 7 0.13 -4.97 0.51
N ILE A 8 -0.23 -3.75 0.28
CA ILE A 8 0.76 -2.70 0.02
C ILE A 8 0.83 -1.82 1.24
N GLU A 9 2.04 -1.57 1.70
CA GLU A 9 2.29 -0.68 2.83
C GLU A 9 2.95 0.59 2.33
N ILE A 10 2.53 1.71 2.89
CA ILE A 10 3.06 3.02 2.52
C ILE A 10 3.53 3.71 3.79
N GLY A 11 4.83 3.99 3.82
CA GLY A 11 5.41 4.75 4.91
C GLY A 11 5.22 6.24 4.68
N ILE A 12 4.92 6.96 5.75
CA ILE A 12 4.65 8.40 5.67
C ILE A 12 5.76 9.14 6.38
N ILE A 13 6.32 10.15 5.69
CA ILE A 13 7.42 10.94 6.24
C ILE A 13 6.96 11.65 7.51
N GLY A 14 7.76 11.52 8.56
CA GLY A 14 7.48 12.18 9.83
C GLY A 14 6.45 11.48 10.69
N SER A 15 6.03 10.28 10.30
CA SER A 15 5.04 9.52 11.06
C SER A 15 5.57 8.13 11.40
N ASN A 16 5.19 7.63 12.55
CA ASN A 16 5.47 6.26 12.94
C ASN A 16 4.42 5.30 12.42
N LYS A 17 3.36 5.83 11.83
CA LYS A 17 2.26 5.01 11.31
C LYS A 17 2.51 4.64 9.87
N VAL A 18 2.04 3.46 9.52
CA VAL A 18 2.13 2.94 8.15
C VAL A 18 0.71 2.75 7.63
N ALA A 19 0.43 3.33 6.48
CA ALA A 19 -0.84 3.10 5.81
C ALA A 19 -0.74 1.79 5.04
N HIS A 20 -1.86 1.09 4.87
CA HIS A 20 -1.84 -0.15 4.10
C HIS A 20 -3.17 -0.38 3.41
N THR A 21 -3.12 -1.17 2.33
CA THR A 21 -4.32 -1.58 1.63
C THR A 21 -4.93 -2.81 2.30
N LEU A 22 -6.13 -3.15 1.87
CA LEU A 22 -6.71 -4.45 2.22
C LEU A 22 -5.95 -5.54 1.48
N PRO A 23 -6.01 -6.79 1.96
CA PRO A 23 -5.34 -7.90 1.28
C PRO A 23 -5.87 -8.10 -0.12
N MET A 24 -4.98 -8.46 -1.03
CA MET A 24 -5.33 -8.65 -2.43
C MET A 24 -4.41 -9.70 -3.04
N SER A 25 -4.72 -10.14 -4.25
CA SER A 25 -3.87 -11.10 -4.96
C SER A 25 -2.54 -10.43 -5.34
N GLU A 26 -1.54 -11.26 -5.63
CA GLU A 26 -0.24 -10.75 -6.04
C GLU A 26 -0.34 -9.92 -7.32
N GLU A 27 -1.15 -10.36 -8.27
CA GLU A 27 -1.35 -9.61 -9.51
C GLU A 27 -1.93 -8.23 -9.26
N GLU A 28 -2.94 -8.16 -8.41
CA GLU A 28 -3.54 -6.89 -8.06
C GLU A 28 -2.56 -5.99 -7.32
N ALA A 29 -1.79 -6.59 -6.42
CA ALA A 29 -0.80 -5.83 -5.65
C ALA A 29 0.23 -5.18 -6.58
N GLU A 30 0.69 -5.91 -7.60
CA GLU A 30 1.63 -5.35 -8.55
C GLU A 30 1.04 -4.18 -9.32
N LEU A 31 -0.21 -4.29 -9.74
CA LEU A 31 -0.86 -3.22 -10.47
C LEU A 31 -1.03 -1.97 -9.60
N TRP A 32 -1.47 -2.16 -8.38
CA TRP A 32 -1.65 -1.04 -7.45
C TRP A 32 -0.33 -0.41 -7.07
N TYR A 33 0.70 -1.24 -6.87
CA TYR A 33 2.04 -0.75 -6.55
C TYR A 33 2.54 0.19 -7.65
N GLN A 34 2.41 -0.23 -8.90
CA GLN A 34 2.83 0.61 -10.03
C GLN A 34 2.01 1.89 -10.12
N SER A 35 0.71 1.77 -9.85
CA SER A 35 -0.18 2.93 -9.88
C SER A 35 0.19 3.94 -8.80
N PHE A 36 0.52 3.46 -7.60
CA PHE A 36 0.91 4.34 -6.50
C PHE A 36 2.21 5.06 -6.83
N TRP A 37 3.20 4.34 -7.34
CA TRP A 37 4.46 4.97 -7.74
C TRP A 37 4.26 5.97 -8.88
N GLY A 38 3.39 5.64 -9.82
CA GLY A 38 3.05 6.58 -10.89
C GLY A 38 2.48 7.87 -10.34
N SER A 39 1.61 7.77 -9.34
CA SER A 39 1.06 8.96 -8.69
C SER A 39 2.15 9.78 -8.02
N VAL A 40 3.05 9.11 -7.29
CA VAL A 40 4.15 9.80 -6.60
C VAL A 40 5.04 10.53 -7.60
N GLU A 41 5.39 9.86 -8.68
CA GLU A 41 6.26 10.44 -9.69
C GLU A 41 5.65 11.67 -10.36
N HIS A 42 4.33 11.72 -10.46
CA HIS A 42 3.64 12.86 -11.06
C HIS A 42 3.20 13.90 -10.02
N GLY A 43 3.59 13.69 -8.77
CA GLY A 43 3.22 14.62 -7.72
C GLY A 43 1.76 14.55 -7.31
N ALA A 44 1.06 13.50 -7.70
CA ALA A 44 -0.34 13.33 -7.37
C ALA A 44 -0.52 12.65 -6.03
N THR A 45 -1.69 12.84 -5.42
CA THR A 45 -2.01 12.22 -4.15
C THR A 45 -2.26 10.73 -4.34
N VAL A 46 -1.68 9.90 -3.46
CA VAL A 46 -1.95 8.47 -3.43
C VAL A 46 -3.24 8.24 -2.63
N ARG A 47 -4.19 7.56 -3.22
CA ARG A 47 -5.49 7.32 -2.60
C ARG A 47 -5.64 5.87 -2.19
N LEU A 48 -6.07 5.67 -0.96
CA LEU A 48 -6.37 4.34 -0.42
C LEU A 48 -7.86 4.31 -0.07
N PRO A 49 -8.72 4.06 -1.05
CA PRO A 49 -10.18 4.21 -0.86
C PRO A 49 -10.74 3.38 0.28
N GLU A 50 -10.26 2.15 0.46
CA GLU A 50 -10.75 1.25 1.49
C GLU A 50 -10.49 1.79 2.90
N MET A 51 -9.48 2.60 3.04
CA MET A 51 -9.11 3.19 4.33
C MET A 51 -9.52 4.65 4.43
N ARG A 52 -10.13 5.18 3.40
CA ARG A 52 -10.49 6.59 3.33
C ARG A 52 -9.30 7.49 3.63
N LEU A 53 -8.16 7.08 3.11
CA LEU A 53 -6.90 7.77 3.36
C LEU A 53 -6.31 8.27 2.07
N MET A 54 -5.77 9.47 2.12
CA MET A 54 -5.06 10.06 1.00
C MET A 54 -3.69 10.52 1.50
N VAL A 55 -2.65 10.16 0.77
CA VAL A 55 -1.29 10.54 1.13
C VAL A 55 -0.71 11.39 0.01
N PRO A 56 -0.37 12.66 0.30
CA PRO A 56 0.26 13.51 -0.72
C PRO A 56 1.57 12.88 -1.18
N ALA A 57 1.90 13.08 -2.45
CA ALA A 57 3.13 12.48 -3.01
C ALA A 57 4.37 12.85 -2.19
N HIS A 58 4.47 14.11 -1.76
CA HIS A 58 5.64 14.57 -1.02
C HIS A 58 5.74 13.98 0.40
N ALA A 59 4.68 13.35 0.88
CA ALA A 59 4.67 12.74 2.20
C ALA A 59 4.96 11.24 2.16
N VAL A 60 5.08 10.65 0.96
CA VAL A 60 5.37 9.22 0.83
C VAL A 60 6.85 8.97 1.04
N ALA A 61 7.19 8.18 2.06
CA ALA A 61 8.57 7.82 2.34
C ALA A 61 8.99 6.58 1.55
N TRP A 62 8.10 5.60 1.49
CA TRP A 62 8.38 4.34 0.78
C TRP A 62 7.05 3.61 0.52
N ILE A 63 7.07 2.71 -0.45
CA ILE A 63 5.93 1.85 -0.78
C ILE A 63 6.49 0.44 -0.93
N GLU A 64 5.82 -0.54 -0.33
CA GLU A 64 6.31 -1.92 -0.34
C GLU A 64 5.15 -2.90 -0.43
N ILE A 65 5.35 -3.96 -1.21
CA ILE A 65 4.41 -5.08 -1.25
C ILE A 65 4.86 -6.08 -0.20
N VAL A 66 3.97 -6.43 0.71
CA VAL A 66 4.29 -7.37 1.79
C VAL A 66 3.32 -8.53 1.78
N ASP A 67 3.77 -9.64 2.34
CA ASP A 67 2.91 -10.81 2.49
C ASP A 67 1.85 -10.54 3.54
N TYR A 68 0.66 -11.05 3.30
CA TYR A 68 -0.40 -10.99 4.27
C TYR A 68 -0.76 -12.42 4.67
N ASN A 69 -0.67 -12.73 5.94
CA ASN A 69 -1.00 -14.05 6.46
C ASN A 69 -2.25 -13.96 7.30
N GLU A 70 -3.35 -14.38 6.69
CA GLU A 70 -4.62 -14.41 7.39
C GLU A 70 -4.56 -15.41 8.53
N GLY A 71 -5.05 -14.99 9.67
CA GLY A 71 -5.06 -15.85 10.86
C GLY A 71 -3.82 -15.75 11.72
N GLU A 72 -2.80 -15.05 11.26
CA GLU A 72 -1.63 -14.80 12.10
C GLU A 72 -1.95 -13.70 13.08
N THR A 73 -1.69 -13.97 14.34
CA THR A 73 -1.84 -12.96 15.39
C THR A 73 -0.46 -12.52 15.83
N ASN A 74 -0.28 -11.26 15.86
CA ASN A 74 0.99 -10.69 16.33
C ASN A 74 0.79 -10.02 17.66
#